data_c572f67d72d974b11faf44731e59f5fa
#
_entry.id   c572f67d72d974b11faf44731e59f5fa
#
_cell.length_a   1.000
_cell.length_b   1.000
_cell.length_c   1.000
_cell.angle_alpha   90.00
_cell.angle_beta   90.00
_cell.angle_gamma   90.00
#
_symmetry.space_group_name_H-M   'P 1'
#
loop_
_entity.id
_entity.type
_entity.pdbx_description
1 polymer ?
#
loop_
_entity_poly.entity_id
_entity_poly.type
_entity_poly.pdbx_seq_one_letter_code
_entity_poly.pdbx_strand_id
1 'polypeptide(L)'
;KEVPNLIVANLDPIKAAAEHKESVIAPYRGKLPEVVLKNMEEQLSGSCTVEIAAFNEFSKFITDEKLQKDYDHIIFDTAPTGHTLRMLQLPSAWSNFISESTHGASCLGQLSGLESKKEVYKKAVETLANGELTTLVLISRPEMTPLKEAERASKELSEIGVNNQTMIINGVMSSFDDSVSESLYQKQQKSLREMPESLKKIKTYMVPLRAYNITGMDNVRSLLTKDNYSVRREKINAKTIPTL
;
A
#
# COMPACT_ATOMS: atom_id res chain seq x y z
N LYS A 1 -6.13 -7.84 24.08
CA LYS A 1 -7.18 -7.48 23.06
C LYS A 1 -7.72 -6.13 23.42
N GLU A 2 -7.04 -5.09 23.00
CA GLU A 2 -7.35 -3.68 23.38
C GLU A 2 -8.45 -3.09 22.52
N VAL A 3 -8.68 -3.66 21.34
CA VAL A 3 -9.70 -3.20 20.41
C VAL A 3 -10.58 -4.38 20.02
N PRO A 4 -11.84 -4.41 20.51
CA PRO A 4 -12.80 -5.42 20.07
C PRO A 4 -13.09 -5.27 18.57
N ASN A 5 -13.34 -6.39 17.91
CA ASN A 5 -13.66 -6.48 16.48
C ASN A 5 -12.56 -6.02 15.51
N LEU A 6 -11.32 -5.82 16.00
CA LEU A 6 -10.16 -5.56 15.15
C LEU A 6 -9.29 -6.82 15.06
N ILE A 7 -9.08 -7.30 13.85
CA ILE A 7 -8.11 -8.34 13.52
C ILE A 7 -6.97 -7.70 12.75
N VAL A 8 -5.74 -7.93 13.20
CA VAL A 8 -4.54 -7.45 12.51
C VAL A 8 -3.81 -8.65 11.95
N ALA A 9 -3.53 -8.64 10.66
CA ALA A 9 -2.73 -9.63 9.96
C ALA A 9 -1.47 -8.97 9.40
N ASN A 10 -0.35 -9.65 9.52
CA ASN A 10 0.90 -9.25 8.87
C ASN A 10 1.25 -10.29 7.80
N LEU A 11 1.29 -9.85 6.56
CA LEU A 11 1.67 -10.69 5.43
C LEU A 11 3.19 -10.69 5.32
N ASP A 12 3.80 -11.87 5.53
CA ASP A 12 5.23 -12.07 5.36
C ASP A 12 5.52 -12.44 3.90
N PRO A 13 6.12 -11.54 3.09
CA PRO A 13 6.37 -11.80 1.68
C PRO A 13 7.38 -12.91 1.43
N ILE A 14 8.32 -13.13 2.36
CA ILE A 14 9.32 -14.20 2.24
C ILE A 14 8.66 -15.56 2.45
N LYS A 15 7.84 -15.67 3.49
CA LYS A 15 7.08 -16.89 3.76
C LYS A 15 6.10 -17.19 2.63
N ALA A 16 5.37 -16.18 2.15
CA ALA A 16 4.45 -16.32 1.03
C ALA A 16 5.17 -16.78 -0.24
N ALA A 17 6.37 -16.26 -0.53
CA ALA A 17 7.18 -16.68 -1.66
C ALA A 17 7.65 -18.13 -1.54
N ALA A 18 8.06 -18.56 -0.34
CA ALA A 18 8.47 -19.95 -0.09
C ALA A 18 7.29 -20.92 -0.26
N GLU A 19 6.13 -20.59 0.28
CA GLU A 19 4.90 -21.38 0.14
C GLU A 19 4.44 -21.44 -1.32
N HIS A 20 4.50 -20.34 -2.04
CA HIS A 20 4.19 -20.30 -3.48
C HIS A 20 5.14 -21.19 -4.28
N LYS A 21 6.46 -21.06 -4.06
CA LYS A 21 7.48 -21.88 -4.69
C LYS A 21 7.21 -23.37 -4.47
N GLU A 22 6.97 -23.77 -3.21
CA GLU A 22 6.67 -25.16 -2.89
C GLU A 22 5.37 -25.63 -3.55
N SER A 23 4.32 -24.82 -3.57
CA SER A 23 3.05 -25.18 -4.22
C SER A 23 3.20 -25.46 -5.71
N VAL A 24 4.13 -24.79 -6.38
CA VAL A 24 4.43 -24.99 -7.80
C VAL A 24 5.29 -26.25 -8.02
N ILE A 25 6.24 -26.53 -7.14
CA ILE A 25 7.22 -27.61 -7.31
C ILE A 25 6.73 -28.96 -6.78
N ALA A 26 5.98 -28.96 -5.67
CA ALA A 26 5.53 -30.18 -4.99
C ALA A 26 4.84 -31.21 -5.92
N PRO A 27 3.99 -30.84 -6.90
CA PRO A 27 3.38 -31.80 -7.83
C PRO A 27 4.37 -32.56 -8.72
N TYR A 28 5.58 -32.03 -8.86
CA TYR A 28 6.64 -32.59 -9.73
C TYR A 28 7.71 -33.37 -8.95
N ARG A 29 7.74 -33.26 -7.62
CA ARG A 29 8.67 -34.03 -6.78
C ARG A 29 8.43 -35.53 -6.98
N GLY A 30 9.50 -36.26 -7.24
CA GLY A 30 9.45 -37.71 -7.53
C GLY A 30 8.98 -38.06 -8.94
N LYS A 31 8.59 -37.08 -9.77
CA LYS A 31 8.20 -37.30 -11.18
C LYS A 31 9.23 -36.80 -12.17
N LEU A 32 9.98 -35.76 -11.81
CA LEU A 32 11.02 -35.15 -12.62
C LEU A 32 12.41 -35.38 -12.02
N PRO A 33 13.48 -35.41 -12.85
CA PRO A 33 14.86 -35.49 -12.39
C PRO A 33 15.21 -34.30 -11.48
N GLU A 34 16.09 -34.53 -10.48
CA GLU A 34 16.49 -33.48 -9.53
C GLU A 34 17.10 -32.23 -10.18
N VAL A 35 17.81 -32.41 -11.30
CA VAL A 35 18.39 -31.28 -12.06
C VAL A 35 17.29 -30.37 -12.59
N VAL A 36 16.17 -30.92 -13.04
CA VAL A 36 15.02 -30.13 -13.52
C VAL A 36 14.34 -29.41 -12.35
N LEU A 37 14.17 -30.09 -11.23
CA LEU A 37 13.60 -29.49 -10.01
C LEU A 37 14.45 -28.32 -9.50
N LYS A 38 15.79 -28.47 -9.49
CA LYS A 38 16.71 -27.39 -9.13
C LYS A 38 16.57 -26.17 -10.07
N ASN A 39 16.52 -26.40 -11.37
CA ASN A 39 16.32 -25.33 -12.34
C ASN A 39 14.99 -24.59 -12.11
N MET A 40 13.91 -25.33 -11.79
CA MET A 40 12.63 -24.74 -11.42
C MET A 40 12.75 -23.91 -10.12
N GLU A 41 13.48 -24.42 -9.13
CA GLU A 41 13.73 -23.71 -7.86
C GLU A 41 14.50 -22.41 -8.05
N GLU A 42 15.48 -22.39 -8.94
CA GLU A 42 16.24 -21.20 -9.30
C GLU A 42 15.37 -20.17 -10.03
N GLN A 43 14.59 -20.60 -11.01
CA GLN A 43 13.66 -19.72 -11.72
C GLN A 43 12.61 -19.08 -10.78
N LEU A 44 12.11 -19.83 -9.79
CA LEU A 44 11.17 -19.37 -8.79
C LEU A 44 11.84 -18.66 -7.60
N SER A 45 13.12 -18.34 -7.65
CA SER A 45 13.84 -17.63 -6.60
C SER A 45 14.03 -16.13 -6.90
N GLY A 46 13.52 -15.64 -8.02
CA GLY A 46 13.57 -14.23 -8.42
C GLY A 46 12.60 -13.32 -7.67
N SER A 47 12.85 -12.02 -7.75
CA SER A 47 11.97 -10.98 -7.15
C SER A 47 10.53 -11.06 -7.65
N CYS A 48 10.32 -11.46 -8.91
CA CYS A 48 9.00 -11.67 -9.48
C CYS A 48 8.17 -12.68 -8.68
N THR A 49 8.78 -13.75 -8.16
CA THR A 49 8.07 -14.74 -7.34
C THR A 49 7.59 -14.15 -6.02
N VAL A 50 8.36 -13.27 -5.42
CA VAL A 50 7.96 -12.56 -4.20
C VAL A 50 6.76 -11.66 -4.48
N GLU A 51 6.77 -10.93 -5.59
CA GLU A 51 5.66 -10.07 -6.01
C GLU A 51 4.39 -10.88 -6.31
N ILE A 52 4.53 -12.01 -7.03
CA ILE A 52 3.42 -12.93 -7.31
C ILE A 52 2.83 -13.50 -6.02
N ALA A 53 3.69 -13.94 -5.10
CA ALA A 53 3.25 -14.51 -3.83
C ALA A 53 2.54 -13.48 -2.96
N ALA A 54 3.08 -12.27 -2.86
CA ALA A 54 2.45 -11.17 -2.14
C ALA A 54 1.09 -10.81 -2.73
N PHE A 55 0.98 -10.77 -4.07
CA PHE A 55 -0.29 -10.51 -4.73
C PHE A 55 -1.30 -11.66 -4.54
N ASN A 56 -0.85 -12.90 -4.51
CA ASN A 56 -1.73 -14.04 -4.22
C ASN A 56 -2.35 -13.92 -2.82
N GLU A 57 -1.55 -13.57 -1.81
CA GLU A 57 -2.07 -13.36 -0.45
C GLU A 57 -3.05 -12.18 -0.41
N PHE A 58 -2.69 -11.06 -1.01
CA PHE A 58 -3.57 -9.91 -1.15
C PHE A 58 -4.90 -10.27 -1.85
N SER A 59 -4.83 -10.99 -2.97
CA SER A 59 -6.00 -11.39 -3.75
C SER A 59 -6.96 -12.26 -2.96
N LYS A 60 -6.47 -13.13 -2.06
CA LYS A 60 -7.33 -13.94 -1.19
C LYS A 60 -8.28 -13.06 -0.36
N PHE A 61 -7.78 -11.97 0.22
CA PHE A 61 -8.60 -11.09 1.05
C PHE A 61 -9.66 -10.33 0.25
N ILE A 62 -9.39 -9.98 -1.01
CA ILE A 62 -10.30 -9.19 -1.82
C ILE A 62 -11.24 -10.03 -2.69
N THR A 63 -10.99 -11.33 -2.85
CA THR A 63 -11.82 -12.22 -3.67
C THR A 63 -12.57 -13.29 -2.89
N ASP A 64 -12.22 -13.53 -1.64
CA ASP A 64 -12.86 -14.51 -0.78
C ASP A 64 -14.18 -13.97 -0.23
N GLU A 65 -15.29 -14.53 -0.70
CA GLU A 65 -16.64 -14.12 -0.33
C GLU A 65 -16.96 -14.32 1.15
N LYS A 66 -16.30 -15.28 1.81
CA LYS A 66 -16.47 -15.50 3.24
C LYS A 66 -15.84 -14.36 4.02
N LEU A 67 -14.61 -13.98 3.69
CA LEU A 67 -13.93 -12.85 4.33
C LEU A 67 -14.71 -11.55 4.11
N GLN A 68 -15.25 -11.31 2.91
CA GLN A 68 -16.07 -10.14 2.61
C GLN A 68 -17.37 -10.10 3.44
N LYS A 69 -17.91 -11.24 3.85
CA LYS A 69 -19.09 -11.32 4.72
C LYS A 69 -18.76 -11.24 6.21
N ASP A 70 -17.57 -11.71 6.59
CA ASP A 70 -17.14 -11.76 7.98
C ASP A 70 -16.62 -10.40 8.49
N TYR A 71 -16.25 -9.48 7.58
CA TYR A 71 -15.70 -8.16 7.92
C TYR A 71 -16.44 -7.03 7.22
N ASP A 72 -16.83 -6.01 7.98
CA ASP A 72 -17.40 -4.77 7.44
C ASP A 72 -16.40 -3.98 6.62
N HIS A 73 -15.12 -4.02 7.02
CA HIS A 73 -14.02 -3.31 6.35
C HIS A 73 -12.74 -4.15 6.36
N ILE A 74 -12.05 -4.19 5.25
CA ILE A 74 -10.70 -4.75 5.12
C ILE A 74 -9.79 -3.61 4.70
N ILE A 75 -8.79 -3.29 5.54
CA ILE A 75 -7.86 -2.19 5.31
C ILE A 75 -6.48 -2.78 5.00
N PHE A 76 -5.95 -2.46 3.82
CA PHE A 76 -4.60 -2.81 3.44
C PHE A 76 -3.67 -1.63 3.70
N ASP A 77 -2.80 -1.78 4.70
CA ASP A 77 -1.67 -0.88 4.92
C ASP A 77 -0.51 -1.34 4.02
N THR A 78 -0.25 -0.56 2.98
CA THR A 78 0.66 -0.95 1.91
C THR A 78 2.04 -0.32 2.07
N ALA A 79 3.06 -0.98 1.53
CA ALA A 79 4.40 -0.42 1.39
C ALA A 79 4.41 0.84 0.50
N PRO A 80 5.50 1.64 0.48
CA PRO A 80 5.59 2.86 -0.34
C PRO A 80 5.21 2.64 -1.81
N THR A 81 4.59 3.63 -2.40
CA THR A 81 3.83 3.64 -3.65
C THR A 81 4.35 2.80 -4.83
N GLY A 82 5.66 2.73 -5.06
CA GLY A 82 6.22 2.03 -6.22
C GLY A 82 5.95 0.52 -6.25
N HIS A 83 6.10 -0.18 -5.12
CA HIS A 83 5.81 -1.61 -5.02
C HIS A 83 4.31 -1.90 -5.07
N THR A 84 3.51 -1.10 -4.39
CA THR A 84 2.05 -1.25 -4.36
C THR A 84 1.44 -1.03 -5.75
N LEU A 85 1.85 0.02 -6.45
CA LEU A 85 1.44 0.28 -7.83
C LEU A 85 1.76 -0.90 -8.74
N ARG A 86 2.99 -1.40 -8.69
CA ARG A 86 3.41 -2.55 -9.48
C ARG A 86 2.57 -3.78 -9.14
N MET A 87 2.33 -4.05 -7.85
CA MET A 87 1.51 -5.16 -7.41
C MET A 87 0.06 -5.06 -7.89
N LEU A 88 -0.53 -3.87 -7.88
CA LEU A 88 -1.91 -3.65 -8.35
C LEU A 88 -2.04 -3.66 -9.88
N GLN A 89 -0.97 -3.34 -10.61
CA GLN A 89 -0.91 -3.43 -12.08
C GLN A 89 -0.67 -4.85 -12.59
N LEU A 90 -0.08 -5.74 -11.78
CA LEU A 90 0.26 -7.11 -12.16
C LEU A 90 -0.92 -7.90 -12.76
N PRO A 91 -2.13 -7.86 -12.20
CA PRO A 91 -3.25 -8.64 -12.73
C PRO A 91 -3.63 -8.24 -14.15
N SER A 92 -3.64 -6.94 -14.46
CA SER A 92 -3.94 -6.43 -15.79
C SER A 92 -2.84 -6.82 -16.78
N ALA A 93 -1.58 -6.66 -16.38
CA ALA A 93 -0.43 -7.07 -17.20
C ALA A 93 -0.41 -8.59 -17.44
N TRP A 94 -0.73 -9.39 -16.42
CA TRP A 94 -0.76 -10.85 -16.56
C TRP A 94 -1.97 -11.36 -17.32
N SER A 95 -3.14 -10.74 -17.20
CA SER A 95 -4.31 -11.07 -17.99
C SER A 95 -4.02 -10.92 -19.48
N ASN A 96 -3.38 -9.82 -19.87
CA ASN A 96 -2.94 -9.59 -21.26
C ASN A 96 -1.84 -10.57 -21.65
N PHE A 97 -0.82 -10.78 -20.82
CA PHE A 97 0.28 -11.70 -21.08
C PHE A 97 -0.20 -13.16 -21.25
N ILE A 98 -1.09 -13.64 -20.36
CA ILE A 98 -1.65 -15.00 -20.46
C ILE A 98 -2.51 -15.15 -21.72
N SER A 99 -3.21 -14.10 -22.16
CA SER A 99 -4.02 -14.13 -23.38
C SER A 99 -3.19 -14.09 -24.67
N GLU A 100 -2.01 -13.46 -24.63
CA GLU A 100 -1.12 -13.27 -25.78
C GLU A 100 -0.02 -14.33 -25.89
N SER A 101 0.36 -14.98 -24.78
CA SER A 101 1.44 -15.97 -24.74
C SER A 101 0.99 -17.32 -25.25
N THR A 102 1.07 -17.53 -26.57
CA THR A 102 0.97 -18.86 -27.19
C THR A 102 2.29 -19.64 -27.16
N HIS A 103 3.41 -19.01 -26.77
CA HIS A 103 4.74 -19.64 -26.76
C HIS A 103 5.49 -19.23 -25.47
N GLY A 104 5.58 -20.16 -24.52
CA GLY A 104 6.21 -19.97 -23.23
C GLY A 104 7.73 -19.85 -23.30
N ALA A 105 8.24 -18.67 -23.09
CA ALA A 105 9.65 -18.43 -22.81
C ALA A 105 9.85 -17.21 -21.91
N SER A 106 9.34 -17.25 -20.68
CA SER A 106 9.72 -16.31 -19.63
C SER A 106 9.66 -17.01 -18.27
N CYS A 107 10.34 -16.44 -17.26
CA CYS A 107 10.26 -16.88 -15.87
C CYS A 107 8.81 -16.89 -15.31
N LEU A 108 7.86 -16.32 -16.04
CA LEU A 108 6.43 -16.28 -15.79
C LEU A 108 5.64 -17.37 -16.56
N GLY A 109 6.32 -18.24 -17.32
CA GLY A 109 5.70 -19.25 -18.17
C GLY A 109 4.91 -20.35 -17.42
N GLN A 110 4.78 -21.51 -18.04
CA GLN A 110 3.98 -22.67 -17.55
C GLN A 110 4.25 -23.08 -16.08
N LEU A 111 5.43 -22.73 -15.54
CA LEU A 111 5.83 -23.05 -14.17
C LEU A 111 5.21 -22.12 -13.11
N SER A 112 4.64 -20.98 -13.48
CA SER A 112 4.18 -19.99 -12.51
C SER A 112 2.84 -20.34 -11.83
N GLY A 113 2.11 -21.32 -12.33
CA GLY A 113 0.75 -21.62 -11.86
C GLY A 113 -0.25 -20.47 -12.07
N LEU A 114 0.11 -19.46 -12.87
CA LEU A 114 -0.70 -18.26 -13.12
C LEU A 114 -2.00 -18.58 -13.84
N GLU A 115 -1.97 -19.56 -14.76
CA GLU A 115 -3.17 -19.92 -15.55
C GLU A 115 -4.30 -20.44 -14.66
N SER A 116 -3.97 -21.22 -13.62
CA SER A 116 -4.94 -21.72 -12.65
C SER A 116 -5.55 -20.62 -11.76
N LYS A 117 -4.92 -19.44 -11.72
CA LYS A 117 -5.35 -18.28 -10.92
C LYS A 117 -5.95 -17.14 -11.74
N LYS A 118 -6.07 -17.31 -13.05
CA LYS A 118 -6.58 -16.27 -13.96
C LYS A 118 -7.93 -15.69 -13.50
N GLU A 119 -8.86 -16.54 -13.10
CA GLU A 119 -10.18 -16.11 -12.63
C GLU A 119 -10.09 -15.34 -11.31
N VAL A 120 -9.19 -15.73 -10.40
CA VAL A 120 -8.95 -15.01 -9.13
C VAL A 120 -8.39 -13.61 -9.41
N TYR A 121 -7.44 -13.51 -10.33
CA TYR A 121 -6.86 -12.22 -10.68
C TYR A 121 -7.85 -11.31 -11.40
N LYS A 122 -8.66 -11.87 -12.30
CA LYS A 122 -9.74 -11.13 -12.94
C LYS A 122 -10.72 -10.57 -11.90
N LYS A 123 -11.19 -11.43 -10.98
CA LYS A 123 -12.08 -11.01 -9.89
C LYS A 123 -11.43 -9.95 -9.00
N ALA A 124 -10.12 -10.06 -8.73
CA ALA A 124 -9.38 -9.07 -7.96
C ALA A 124 -9.36 -7.69 -8.65
N VAL A 125 -9.08 -7.65 -9.97
CA VAL A 125 -9.13 -6.41 -10.76
C VAL A 125 -10.53 -5.81 -10.77
N GLU A 126 -11.56 -6.62 -10.99
CA GLU A 126 -12.94 -6.18 -10.97
C GLU A 126 -13.36 -5.60 -9.61
N THR A 127 -12.93 -6.24 -8.51
CA THR A 127 -13.20 -5.76 -7.14
C THR A 127 -12.48 -4.44 -6.87
N LEU A 128 -11.21 -4.32 -7.27
CA LEU A 128 -10.42 -3.09 -7.11
C LEU A 128 -10.98 -1.92 -7.94
N ALA A 129 -11.49 -2.20 -9.14
CA ALA A 129 -12.10 -1.20 -10.00
C ALA A 129 -13.53 -0.81 -9.58
N ASN A 130 -14.18 -1.63 -8.74
CA ASN A 130 -15.52 -1.34 -8.25
C ASN A 130 -15.48 -0.31 -7.13
N GLY A 131 -15.91 0.92 -7.43
CA GLY A 131 -15.92 2.03 -6.46
C GLY A 131 -16.90 1.88 -5.29
N GLU A 132 -17.85 0.93 -5.34
CA GLU A 132 -18.72 0.61 -4.21
C GLU A 132 -18.04 -0.32 -3.19
N LEU A 133 -17.10 -1.14 -3.66
CA LEU A 133 -16.38 -2.10 -2.83
C LEU A 133 -15.00 -1.60 -2.39
N THR A 134 -14.34 -0.79 -3.22
CA THR A 134 -12.95 -0.38 -3.01
C THR A 134 -12.82 1.12 -2.98
N THR A 135 -12.14 1.63 -1.95
CA THR A 135 -11.69 3.02 -1.85
C THR A 135 -10.18 3.06 -1.71
N LEU A 136 -9.53 3.72 -2.63
CA LEU A 136 -8.10 4.01 -2.54
C LEU A 136 -7.89 5.26 -1.69
N VAL A 137 -7.09 5.14 -0.64
CA VAL A 137 -6.71 6.27 0.21
C VAL A 137 -5.26 6.66 -0.08
N LEU A 138 -5.08 7.78 -0.76
CA LEU A 138 -3.78 8.39 -1.00
C LEU A 138 -3.34 9.17 0.24
N ILE A 139 -2.20 8.82 0.82
CA ILE A 139 -1.65 9.53 1.97
C ILE A 139 -0.42 10.31 1.52
N SER A 140 -0.44 11.62 1.76
CA SER A 140 0.67 12.51 1.41
C SER A 140 1.00 13.46 2.56
N ARG A 141 2.15 14.12 2.46
CA ARG A 141 2.51 15.25 3.32
C ARG A 141 2.25 16.56 2.57
N PRO A 142 2.11 17.70 3.29
CA PRO A 142 1.87 19.01 2.67
C PRO A 142 3.16 19.60 2.06
N GLU A 143 3.83 18.81 1.22
CA GLU A 143 5.07 19.13 0.54
C GLU A 143 4.96 18.80 -0.95
N MET A 144 5.58 19.60 -1.82
CA MET A 144 5.39 19.47 -3.26
C MET A 144 5.81 18.10 -3.82
N THR A 145 6.93 17.53 -3.35
CA THR A 145 7.41 16.22 -3.84
C THR A 145 6.45 15.08 -3.49
N PRO A 146 6.03 14.88 -2.21
CA PRO A 146 4.99 13.89 -1.88
C PRO A 146 3.65 14.12 -2.61
N LEU A 147 3.24 15.37 -2.84
CA LEU A 147 2.02 15.67 -3.58
C LEU A 147 2.12 15.25 -5.06
N LYS A 148 3.26 15.49 -5.71
CA LYS A 148 3.50 15.02 -7.09
C LYS A 148 3.56 13.50 -7.18
N GLU A 149 4.12 12.82 -6.19
CA GLU A 149 4.09 11.35 -6.12
C GLU A 149 2.67 10.82 -5.95
N ALA A 150 1.87 11.45 -5.10
CA ALA A 150 0.46 11.11 -4.96
C ALA A 150 -0.33 11.34 -6.26
N GLU A 151 -0.02 12.41 -7.01
CA GLU A 151 -0.61 12.66 -8.34
C GLU A 151 -0.26 11.55 -9.33
N ARG A 152 1.02 11.16 -9.39
CA ARG A 152 1.48 10.09 -10.25
C ARG A 152 0.75 8.78 -9.92
N ALA A 153 0.73 8.41 -8.64
CA ALA A 153 0.05 7.21 -8.17
C ALA A 153 -1.45 7.23 -8.48
N SER A 154 -2.11 8.38 -8.28
CA SER A 154 -3.52 8.57 -8.61
C SER A 154 -3.80 8.31 -10.09
N LYS A 155 -2.99 8.87 -10.99
CA LYS A 155 -3.14 8.69 -12.44
C LYS A 155 -2.93 7.24 -12.86
N GLU A 156 -1.82 6.63 -12.44
CA GLU A 156 -1.48 5.24 -12.77
C GLU A 156 -2.55 4.25 -12.29
N LEU A 157 -3.14 4.47 -11.11
CA LEU A 157 -4.21 3.63 -10.60
C LEU A 157 -5.55 3.88 -11.29
N SER A 158 -5.82 5.11 -11.70
CA SER A 158 -7.01 5.41 -12.52
C SER A 158 -6.96 4.73 -13.89
N GLU A 159 -5.77 4.60 -14.50
CA GLU A 159 -5.57 3.92 -15.78
C GLU A 159 -5.95 2.44 -15.72
N ILE A 160 -5.83 1.80 -14.56
CA ILE A 160 -6.26 0.42 -14.32
C ILE A 160 -7.65 0.30 -13.70
N GLY A 161 -8.42 1.39 -13.68
CA GLY A 161 -9.83 1.42 -13.26
C GLY A 161 -10.09 1.75 -11.79
N VAL A 162 -9.05 1.98 -10.96
CA VAL A 162 -9.22 2.33 -9.53
C VAL A 162 -9.54 3.81 -9.40
N ASN A 163 -10.80 4.17 -9.60
CA ASN A 163 -11.26 5.56 -9.71
C ASN A 163 -11.86 6.13 -8.42
N ASN A 164 -12.32 5.30 -7.50
CA ASN A 164 -12.83 5.77 -6.20
C ASN A 164 -11.65 6.08 -5.27
N GLN A 165 -11.22 7.34 -5.28
CA GLN A 165 -10.03 7.81 -4.59
C GLN A 165 -10.37 8.87 -3.56
N THR A 166 -9.69 8.81 -2.42
CA THR A 166 -9.73 9.80 -1.34
C THR A 166 -8.30 10.14 -0.96
N MET A 167 -8.05 11.38 -0.54
CA MET A 167 -6.72 11.83 -0.14
C MET A 167 -6.69 12.26 1.33
N ILE A 168 -5.61 11.91 2.01
CA ILE A 168 -5.29 12.41 3.35
C ILE A 168 -3.95 13.15 3.27
N ILE A 169 -3.96 14.44 3.63
CA ILE A 169 -2.74 15.23 3.81
C ILE A 169 -2.39 15.21 5.29
N ASN A 170 -1.34 14.49 5.64
CA ASN A 170 -0.92 14.26 7.02
C ASN A 170 0.16 15.25 7.45
N GLY A 171 0.05 15.76 8.67
CA GLY A 171 1.06 16.65 9.28
C GLY A 171 0.93 18.11 8.84
N VAL A 172 -0.29 18.61 8.65
CA VAL A 172 -0.56 20.01 8.30
C VAL A 172 -0.39 20.89 9.51
N MET A 173 0.47 21.89 9.40
CA MET A 173 0.64 22.90 10.46
C MET A 173 -0.55 23.87 10.48
N SER A 174 -1.07 24.14 11.69
CA SER A 174 -2.17 25.10 11.91
C SER A 174 -1.68 26.47 12.42
N SER A 175 -0.49 26.53 13.00
CA SER A 175 0.10 27.73 13.58
C SER A 175 1.63 27.61 13.63
N PHE A 176 2.28 28.72 13.95
CA PHE A 176 3.73 28.79 14.16
C PHE A 176 4.03 29.75 15.33
N ASP A 177 5.19 29.56 15.99
CA ASP A 177 5.58 30.31 17.19
C ASP A 177 6.94 31.03 17.05
N ASP A 178 7.74 30.63 16.05
CA ASP A 178 9.07 31.16 15.77
C ASP A 178 9.35 31.24 14.27
N SER A 179 10.47 31.84 13.88
CA SER A 179 10.83 32.04 12.46
C SER A 179 11.04 30.74 11.69
N VAL A 180 11.47 29.66 12.34
CA VAL A 180 11.67 28.36 11.68
C VAL A 180 10.33 27.72 11.40
N SER A 181 9.46 27.66 12.41
CA SER A 181 8.11 27.11 12.26
C SER A 181 7.27 27.96 11.30
N GLU A 182 7.45 29.28 11.27
CA GLU A 182 6.84 30.17 10.27
C GLU A 182 7.28 29.80 8.83
N SER A 183 8.59 29.62 8.63
CA SER A 183 9.14 29.26 7.33
C SER A 183 8.59 27.92 6.84
N LEU A 184 8.48 26.91 7.74
CA LEU A 184 7.89 25.62 7.44
C LEU A 184 6.40 25.73 7.12
N TYR A 185 5.65 26.50 7.91
CA TYR A 185 4.24 26.77 7.67
C TYR A 185 4.03 27.42 6.29
N GLN A 186 4.78 28.47 5.96
CA GLN A 186 4.67 29.15 4.64
C GLN A 186 5.00 28.20 3.49
N LYS A 187 6.02 27.34 3.65
CA LYS A 187 6.37 26.32 2.67
C LYS A 187 5.23 25.31 2.46
N GLN A 188 4.59 24.85 3.55
CA GLN A 188 3.44 23.96 3.44
C GLN A 188 2.26 24.66 2.75
N GLN A 189 1.92 25.89 3.16
CA GLN A 189 0.83 26.67 2.56
C GLN A 189 1.05 26.91 1.07
N LYS A 190 2.29 27.19 0.67
CA LYS A 190 2.66 27.32 -0.75
C LYS A 190 2.41 26.00 -1.48
N SER A 191 2.90 24.86 -0.96
CA SER A 191 2.71 23.55 -1.58
C SER A 191 1.23 23.16 -1.71
N LEU A 192 0.40 23.49 -0.73
CA LEU A 192 -1.03 23.24 -0.76
C LEU A 192 -1.74 24.11 -1.80
N ARG A 193 -1.36 25.39 -1.95
CA ARG A 193 -1.92 26.28 -3.00
C ARG A 193 -1.53 25.81 -4.40
N GLU A 194 -0.26 25.39 -4.57
CA GLU A 194 0.30 24.94 -5.83
C GLU A 194 0.08 23.44 -6.09
N MET A 195 -0.72 22.77 -5.26
CA MET A 195 -1.06 21.36 -5.42
C MET A 195 -1.63 21.10 -6.83
N PRO A 196 -1.24 19.99 -7.49
CA PRO A 196 -1.73 19.65 -8.82
C PRO A 196 -3.26 19.67 -8.93
N GLU A 197 -3.78 20.21 -10.02
CA GLU A 197 -5.23 20.38 -10.24
C GLU A 197 -5.99 19.05 -10.26
N SER A 198 -5.34 17.96 -10.68
CA SER A 198 -5.90 16.61 -10.62
C SER A 198 -6.19 16.18 -9.19
N LEU A 199 -5.30 16.48 -8.25
CA LEU A 199 -5.49 16.15 -6.81
C LEU A 199 -6.54 17.04 -6.15
N LYS A 200 -6.69 18.31 -6.57
CA LYS A 200 -7.71 19.20 -6.02
C LYS A 200 -9.14 18.71 -6.25
N LYS A 201 -9.33 17.85 -7.27
CA LYS A 201 -10.63 17.20 -7.56
C LYS A 201 -10.94 16.02 -6.67
N ILE A 202 -9.94 15.47 -5.98
CA ILE A 202 -10.10 14.33 -5.09
C ILE A 202 -10.57 14.83 -3.73
N LYS A 203 -11.54 14.14 -3.13
CA LYS A 203 -11.99 14.42 -1.76
C LYS A 203 -10.82 14.31 -0.80
N THR A 204 -10.47 15.42 -0.16
CA THR A 204 -9.25 15.53 0.66
C THR A 204 -9.58 15.84 2.11
N TYR A 205 -8.94 15.11 3.02
CA TYR A 205 -8.96 15.34 4.45
C TYR A 205 -7.57 15.81 4.91
N MET A 206 -7.53 16.73 5.87
CA MET A 206 -6.29 17.22 6.44
C MET A 206 -6.17 16.76 7.89
N VAL A 207 -5.03 16.14 8.21
CA VAL A 207 -4.70 15.73 9.58
C VAL A 207 -3.64 16.67 10.10
N PRO A 208 -3.91 17.40 11.20
CA PRO A 208 -2.97 18.35 11.79
C PRO A 208 -1.68 17.68 12.26
N LEU A 209 -0.57 18.41 12.18
CA LEU A 209 0.68 18.02 12.81
C LEU A 209 0.48 17.98 14.34
N ARG A 210 0.85 16.87 14.95
CA ARG A 210 0.73 16.68 16.39
C ARG A 210 2.06 16.91 17.09
N ALA A 211 2.01 17.54 18.25
CA ALA A 211 3.17 17.80 19.09
C ALA A 211 3.57 16.60 19.97
N TYR A 212 2.96 15.44 19.78
CA TYR A 212 3.19 14.23 20.55
C TYR A 212 3.33 13.01 19.63
N ASN A 213 3.97 11.96 20.13
CA ASN A 213 4.09 10.71 19.41
C ASN A 213 2.74 9.98 19.37
N ILE A 214 2.32 9.57 18.17
CA ILE A 214 1.07 8.83 17.97
C ILE A 214 1.31 7.34 18.27
N THR A 215 1.52 7.05 19.55
CA THR A 215 1.72 5.70 20.08
C THR A 215 0.66 5.40 21.13
N GLY A 216 0.17 4.16 21.14
CA GLY A 216 -0.93 3.76 22.03
C GLY A 216 -2.31 4.19 21.53
N MET A 217 -3.32 3.49 22.00
CA MET A 217 -4.70 3.63 21.49
C MET A 217 -5.32 5.00 21.76
N ASP A 218 -4.99 5.62 22.89
CA ASP A 218 -5.57 6.92 23.26
C ASP A 218 -5.06 8.03 22.33
N ASN A 219 -3.77 8.01 21.98
CA ASN A 219 -3.20 8.97 21.04
C ASN A 219 -3.73 8.76 19.63
N VAL A 220 -3.96 7.50 19.20
CA VAL A 220 -4.59 7.19 17.91
C VAL A 220 -6.03 7.71 17.87
N ARG A 221 -6.81 7.48 18.93
CA ARG A 221 -8.19 7.99 19.01
C ARG A 221 -8.25 9.51 18.98
N SER A 222 -7.27 10.18 19.60
CA SER A 222 -7.21 11.64 19.65
C SER A 222 -6.90 12.31 18.31
N LEU A 223 -6.41 11.56 17.30
CA LEU A 223 -6.16 12.10 15.96
C LEU A 223 -7.40 12.72 15.30
N LEU A 224 -8.57 12.18 15.60
CA LEU A 224 -9.85 12.62 15.01
C LEU A 224 -10.58 13.64 15.89
N THR A 225 -10.08 13.91 17.09
CA THR A 225 -10.67 14.91 18.00
C THR A 225 -10.03 16.27 17.78
N LYS A 226 -10.82 17.34 17.93
CA LYS A 226 -10.26 18.70 17.95
C LYS A 226 -9.37 18.85 19.17
N ASP A 227 -8.18 19.41 18.95
CA ASP A 227 -7.21 19.61 20.03
C ASP A 227 -7.74 20.49 21.15
N ASN A 228 -7.93 19.90 22.31
CA ASN A 228 -7.94 20.60 23.59
C ASN A 228 -6.59 20.48 24.32
N TYR A 229 -5.53 20.09 23.63
CA TYR A 229 -4.20 20.00 24.21
C TYR A 229 -3.55 21.40 24.26
N SER A 230 -3.67 22.04 25.39
CA SER A 230 -2.68 23.06 25.78
C SER A 230 -1.37 22.29 25.96
N VAL A 231 -0.47 22.40 24.99
CA VAL A 231 0.91 21.93 25.16
C VAL A 231 1.47 22.67 26.35
N ARG A 232 1.68 21.98 27.49
CA ARG A 232 2.51 22.51 28.56
C ARG A 232 3.89 22.67 27.94
N ARG A 233 4.24 23.92 27.62
CA ARG A 233 5.60 24.27 27.21
C ARG A 233 6.51 24.03 28.41
N GLU A 234 7.13 22.87 28.49
CA GLU A 234 8.33 22.71 29.28
C GLU A 234 9.36 23.63 28.65
N LYS A 235 9.75 24.66 29.36
CA LYS A 235 10.86 25.52 28.95
C LYS A 235 12.10 24.64 28.90
N ILE A 236 12.50 24.24 27.70
CA ILE A 236 13.78 23.58 27.45
C ILE A 236 14.84 24.58 27.88
N ASN A 237 15.55 24.27 28.97
CA ASN A 237 16.59 25.12 29.50
C ASN A 237 17.79 24.98 28.53
N ALA A 238 18.02 26.01 27.71
CA ALA A 238 19.07 26.02 26.68
C ALA A 238 20.49 25.73 27.21
N LYS A 239 20.68 25.69 28.53
CA LYS A 239 21.96 25.33 29.17
C LYS A 239 22.30 23.84 29.15
N THR A 240 21.43 22.99 28.68
CA THR A 240 21.61 21.52 28.67
C THR A 240 21.89 20.92 27.30
N ILE A 241 22.08 21.73 26.27
CA ILE A 241 22.48 21.22 24.93
C ILE A 241 24.01 21.16 24.92
N PRO A 242 24.64 19.95 24.83
CA PRO A 242 26.07 19.86 24.64
C PRO A 242 26.42 20.50 23.30
N THR A 243 27.30 21.49 23.30
CA THR A 243 27.95 21.97 22.07
C THR A 243 28.80 20.83 21.52
N LEU A 244 28.48 20.36 20.31
CA LEU A 244 29.34 19.47 19.52
C LEU A 244 30.62 20.20 19.08
#